data_0345cbebaab2f79346c16ab98e9cdc20
#
_entry.id   0345cbebaab2f79346c16ab98e9cdc20
#
_cell.length_a   1.000
_cell.length_b   1.000
_cell.length_c   1.000
_cell.angle_alpha   90.00
_cell.angle_beta   90.00
_cell.angle_gamma   90.00
#
_symmetry.space_group_name_H-M   'P 1'
#
loop_
_entity.id
_entity.type
_entity.pdbx_description
1 polymer ?
#
loop_
_entity_poly.entity_id
_entity_poly.type
_entity_poly.pdbx_seq_one_letter_code
_entity_poly.pdbx_strand_id
1 'polypeptide(L)'
;GLALFLIALEFAIKNEFSVAGIGEGALSFAIMITGGLLLGLVMGGLFSKLVGYARSSETVAITLTLVLAHETFLTSELISHYAHIGSFSIHLSSIIATTIAAMVMGNYGRSKMPHGAEEFVEKFWGQVAFFANSIIFILIGLLAVSLPLSSPQLFIPIGIAVLIVAFSRALSIYPVVGLLNSLSANPIPRAWQHLLAWGSLRGALAVTMALLVPTTLVPPGWVHDLSAHDVILAFATGCIFV
;
A
#
# COMPACT_ATOMS: atom_id res chain seq x y z
N GLY A 1 4.75 -3.82 -0.53
CA GLY A 1 3.89 -4.44 -1.54
C GLY A 1 3.94 -3.70 -2.86
N LEU A 2 3.47 -2.42 -2.91
CA LEU A 2 3.39 -1.65 -4.17
C LEU A 2 4.75 -1.53 -4.86
N ALA A 3 5.82 -1.21 -4.14
CA ALA A 3 7.15 -1.06 -4.71
C ALA A 3 7.67 -2.35 -5.36
N LEU A 4 7.50 -3.48 -4.67
CA LEU A 4 7.87 -4.80 -5.23
C LEU A 4 7.02 -5.16 -6.44
N PHE A 5 5.73 -4.81 -6.41
CA PHE A 5 4.83 -5.04 -7.53
C PHE A 5 5.25 -4.25 -8.77
N LEU A 6 5.58 -2.94 -8.62
CA LEU A 6 6.02 -2.11 -9.74
C LEU A 6 7.31 -2.63 -10.38
N ILE A 7 8.27 -3.08 -9.57
CA ILE A 7 9.51 -3.69 -10.07
C ILE A 7 9.20 -5.01 -10.80
N ALA A 8 8.36 -5.87 -10.21
CA ALA A 8 7.96 -7.12 -10.85
C ALA A 8 7.21 -6.87 -12.17
N LEU A 9 6.37 -5.84 -12.22
CA LEU A 9 5.65 -5.43 -13.42
C LEU A 9 6.62 -4.91 -14.50
N GLU A 10 7.62 -4.13 -14.12
CA GLU A 10 8.65 -3.64 -15.04
C GLU A 10 9.44 -4.80 -15.65
N PHE A 11 9.83 -5.78 -14.86
CA PHE A 11 10.48 -7.01 -15.38
C PHE A 11 9.56 -7.80 -16.31
N ALA A 12 8.27 -7.92 -15.97
CA ALA A 12 7.30 -8.61 -16.81
C ALA A 12 7.10 -7.91 -18.17
N ILE A 13 7.11 -6.58 -18.20
CA ILE A 13 6.98 -5.78 -19.43
C ILE A 13 8.25 -5.87 -20.28
N LYS A 14 9.43 -5.75 -19.68
CA LYS A 14 10.73 -5.80 -20.39
C LYS A 14 11.11 -7.21 -20.85
N ASN A 15 10.47 -8.25 -20.31
CA ASN A 15 10.73 -9.67 -20.61
C ASN A 15 12.23 -10.08 -20.45
N GLU A 16 13.00 -9.35 -19.65
CA GLU A 16 14.42 -9.56 -19.42
C GLU A 16 14.69 -9.98 -17.97
N PHE A 17 14.71 -11.28 -17.71
CA PHE A 17 15.21 -11.83 -16.44
C PHE A 17 16.73 -12.01 -16.52
N SER A 18 17.48 -10.92 -16.37
CA SER A 18 18.93 -10.93 -16.26
C SER A 18 19.38 -10.79 -14.81
N VAL A 19 20.49 -11.43 -14.44
CA VAL A 19 21.10 -11.27 -13.10
C VAL A 19 21.47 -9.80 -12.84
N ALA A 20 21.93 -9.08 -13.86
CA ALA A 20 22.19 -7.64 -13.79
C ALA A 20 20.91 -6.85 -13.51
N GLY A 21 19.81 -7.18 -14.19
CA GLY A 21 18.49 -6.55 -13.98
C GLY A 21 17.97 -6.76 -12.55
N ILE A 22 18.17 -7.94 -11.96
CA ILE A 22 17.80 -8.20 -10.55
C ILE A 22 18.60 -7.28 -9.61
N GLY A 23 19.89 -7.06 -9.88
CA GLY A 23 20.72 -6.14 -9.10
C GLY A 23 20.25 -4.69 -9.20
N GLU A 24 19.92 -4.21 -10.41
CA GLU A 24 19.35 -2.89 -10.65
C GLU A 24 18.00 -2.72 -9.98
N GLY A 25 17.12 -3.73 -10.06
CA GLY A 25 15.83 -3.72 -9.39
C GLY A 25 15.96 -3.68 -7.87
N ALA A 26 16.90 -4.43 -7.29
CA ALA A 26 17.16 -4.41 -5.85
C ALA A 26 17.72 -3.05 -5.40
N LEU A 27 18.59 -2.42 -6.18
CA LEU A 27 19.11 -1.08 -5.91
C LEU A 27 18.00 -0.04 -6.00
N SER A 28 17.18 -0.08 -7.05
CA SER A 28 16.02 0.80 -7.21
C SER A 28 15.04 0.67 -6.05
N PHE A 29 14.79 -0.56 -5.59
CA PHE A 29 13.96 -0.82 -4.42
C PHE A 29 14.54 -0.22 -3.14
N ALA A 30 15.84 -0.39 -2.92
CA ALA A 30 16.52 0.19 -1.76
C ALA A 30 16.46 1.72 -1.77
N ILE A 31 16.70 2.35 -2.93
CA ILE A 31 16.59 3.82 -3.10
C ILE A 31 15.16 4.29 -2.87
N MET A 32 14.17 3.58 -3.41
CA MET A 32 12.76 3.90 -3.25
C MET A 32 12.35 3.92 -1.77
N ILE A 33 12.76 2.93 -0.99
CA ILE A 33 12.44 2.84 0.44
C ILE A 33 13.22 3.88 1.24
N THR A 34 14.55 3.93 1.10
CA THR A 34 15.40 4.81 1.89
C THR A 34 15.13 6.28 1.57
N GLY A 35 14.96 6.62 0.31
CA GLY A 35 14.61 7.97 -0.12
C GLY A 35 13.22 8.40 0.38
N GLY A 36 12.22 7.53 0.29
CA GLY A 36 10.90 7.78 0.86
C GLY A 36 10.95 7.98 2.39
N LEU A 37 11.73 7.14 3.10
CA LEU A 37 11.92 7.25 4.54
C LEU A 37 12.58 8.59 4.90
N LEU A 38 13.68 8.96 4.24
CA LEU A 38 14.39 10.22 4.50
C LEU A 38 13.50 11.44 4.23
N LEU A 39 12.80 11.47 3.09
CA LEU A 39 11.87 12.54 2.78
C LEU A 39 10.75 12.64 3.82
N GLY A 40 10.18 11.51 4.22
CA GLY A 40 9.13 11.47 5.24
C GLY A 40 9.62 11.99 6.60
N LEU A 41 10.84 11.64 7.02
CA LEU A 41 11.44 12.15 8.25
C LEU A 41 11.65 13.67 8.19
N VAL A 42 12.16 14.18 7.07
CA VAL A 42 12.39 15.62 6.87
C VAL A 42 11.08 16.40 6.90
N MET A 43 10.11 15.98 6.09
CA MET A 43 8.80 16.65 6.01
C MET A 43 8.02 16.56 7.31
N GLY A 44 7.98 15.38 7.93
CA GLY A 44 7.34 15.17 9.24
C GLY A 44 7.98 16.01 10.33
N GLY A 45 9.32 16.08 10.37
CA GLY A 45 10.07 16.91 11.32
C GLY A 45 9.83 18.41 11.12
N LEU A 46 9.81 18.88 9.86
CA LEU A 46 9.53 20.26 9.51
C LEU A 46 8.12 20.67 9.96
N PHE A 47 7.11 19.91 9.55
CA PHE A 47 5.72 20.22 9.88
C PHE A 47 5.41 20.05 11.38
N SER A 48 6.08 19.11 12.07
CA SER A 48 6.01 18.98 13.52
C SER A 48 6.52 20.22 14.26
N LYS A 49 7.50 20.95 13.70
CA LYS A 49 7.91 22.26 14.21
C LYS A 49 6.88 23.34 13.88
N LEU A 50 6.36 23.37 12.65
CA LEU A 50 5.36 24.34 12.22
C LEU A 50 4.09 24.28 13.07
N VAL A 51 3.60 23.07 13.39
CA VAL A 51 2.44 22.92 14.29
C VAL A 51 2.72 23.51 15.68
N GLY A 52 3.96 23.42 16.17
CA GLY A 52 4.35 24.03 17.43
C GLY A 52 4.28 25.57 17.43
N TYR A 53 4.46 26.23 16.28
CA TYR A 53 4.26 27.68 16.14
C TYR A 53 2.78 28.07 16.01
N ALA A 54 1.92 27.18 15.49
CA ALA A 54 0.49 27.41 15.27
C ALA A 54 -0.37 27.15 16.53
N ARG A 55 0.13 27.46 17.71
CA ARG A 55 -0.44 27.10 19.04
C ARG A 55 -1.85 27.63 19.34
N SER A 56 -2.50 28.38 18.45
CA SER A 56 -3.71 29.13 18.76
C SER A 56 -5.01 28.61 18.14
N SER A 57 -4.96 27.60 17.24
CA SER A 57 -6.17 27.17 16.52
C SER A 57 -6.14 25.69 16.16
N GLU A 58 -7.19 24.98 16.55
CA GLU A 58 -7.44 23.58 16.18
C GLU A 58 -7.53 23.39 14.65
N THR A 59 -8.19 24.34 13.97
CA THR A 59 -8.32 24.33 12.51
C THR A 59 -6.98 24.41 11.81
N VAL A 60 -6.04 25.22 12.34
CA VAL A 60 -4.68 25.33 11.76
C VAL A 60 -3.92 24.02 11.93
N ALA A 61 -4.09 23.34 13.08
CA ALA A 61 -3.46 22.05 13.31
C ALA A 61 -3.94 21.00 12.28
N ILE A 62 -5.25 20.91 12.04
CA ILE A 62 -5.83 20.00 11.04
C ILE A 62 -5.31 20.35 9.64
N THR A 63 -5.35 21.64 9.27
CA THR A 63 -4.88 22.10 7.96
C THR A 63 -3.41 21.75 7.74
N LEU A 64 -2.55 21.93 8.74
CA LEU A 64 -1.14 21.59 8.65
C LEU A 64 -0.91 20.08 8.49
N THR A 65 -1.71 19.23 9.14
CA THR A 65 -1.61 17.77 8.91
C THR A 65 -2.06 17.38 7.51
N LEU A 66 -3.08 18.03 6.97
CA LEU A 66 -3.56 17.79 5.61
C LEU A 66 -2.53 18.25 4.58
N VAL A 67 -1.98 19.46 4.77
CA VAL A 67 -0.90 20.01 3.92
C VAL A 67 0.32 19.10 3.99
N LEU A 68 0.73 18.63 5.18
CA LEU A 68 1.84 17.70 5.34
C LEU A 68 1.65 16.46 4.46
N ALA A 69 0.48 15.80 4.54
CA ALA A 69 0.22 14.60 3.77
C ALA A 69 0.30 14.88 2.27
N HIS A 70 -0.31 15.97 1.81
CA HIS A 70 -0.37 16.32 0.40
C HIS A 70 0.98 16.77 -0.15
N GLU A 71 1.67 17.68 0.54
CA GLU A 71 2.99 18.17 0.14
C GLU A 71 4.06 17.08 0.15
N THR A 72 4.02 16.19 1.13
CA THR A 72 4.97 15.05 1.16
C THR A 72 4.76 14.13 -0.04
N PHE A 73 3.49 13.84 -0.37
CA PHE A 73 3.14 13.03 -1.53
C PHE A 73 3.60 13.71 -2.83
N LEU A 74 3.21 14.97 -3.05
CA LEU A 74 3.57 15.73 -4.25
C LEU A 74 5.08 15.90 -4.40
N THR A 75 5.78 16.24 -3.32
CA THR A 75 7.25 16.41 -3.34
C THR A 75 7.94 15.10 -3.72
N SER A 76 7.47 13.97 -3.20
CA SER A 76 8.00 12.66 -3.57
C SER A 76 7.79 12.35 -5.06
N GLU A 77 6.60 12.62 -5.60
CA GLU A 77 6.27 12.43 -7.00
C GLU A 77 7.09 13.37 -7.91
N LEU A 78 7.24 14.65 -7.52
CA LEU A 78 8.06 15.61 -8.25
C LEU A 78 9.53 15.18 -8.29
N ILE A 79 10.09 14.76 -7.16
CA ILE A 79 11.46 14.24 -7.12
C ILE A 79 11.59 13.02 -8.03
N SER A 80 10.64 12.08 -7.96
CA SER A 80 10.65 10.88 -8.79
C SER A 80 10.54 11.18 -10.29
N HIS A 81 9.85 12.27 -10.65
CA HIS A 81 9.68 12.66 -12.04
C HIS A 81 10.88 13.44 -12.60
N TYR A 82 11.50 14.30 -11.79
CA TYR A 82 12.56 15.21 -12.28
C TYR A 82 13.98 14.80 -11.89
N ALA A 83 14.15 13.93 -10.87
CA ALA A 83 15.48 13.56 -10.42
C ALA A 83 16.03 12.38 -11.24
N HIS A 84 16.90 12.71 -12.18
CA HIS A 84 17.68 11.75 -12.97
C HIS A 84 19.17 11.95 -12.71
N ILE A 85 19.88 10.86 -12.40
CA ILE A 85 21.36 10.86 -12.30
C ILE A 85 21.89 10.05 -13.47
N GLY A 86 22.26 10.74 -14.54
CA GLY A 86 22.67 10.09 -15.80
C GLY A 86 21.48 9.35 -16.45
N SER A 87 21.65 8.07 -16.70
CA SER A 87 20.61 7.19 -17.23
C SER A 87 19.72 6.56 -16.14
N PHE A 88 20.02 6.81 -14.86
CA PHE A 88 19.29 6.23 -13.72
C PHE A 88 18.22 7.18 -13.21
N SER A 89 16.96 6.74 -13.23
CA SER A 89 15.81 7.48 -12.67
C SER A 89 15.67 7.17 -11.18
N ILE A 90 15.64 8.21 -10.35
CA ILE A 90 15.42 8.05 -8.91
C ILE A 90 13.91 8.02 -8.66
N HIS A 91 13.39 6.86 -8.27
CA HIS A 91 12.01 6.71 -7.87
C HIS A 91 11.90 6.65 -6.34
N LEU A 92 11.16 7.59 -5.76
CA LEU A 92 10.84 7.59 -4.33
C LEU A 92 9.44 7.01 -4.12
N SER A 93 9.23 6.34 -3.00
CA SER A 93 7.88 5.89 -2.64
C SER A 93 7.13 7.00 -1.91
N SER A 94 6.21 7.67 -2.60
CA SER A 94 5.31 8.68 -2.04
C SER A 94 4.47 8.14 -0.88
N ILE A 95 4.06 6.87 -0.94
CA ILE A 95 3.31 6.20 0.13
C ILE A 95 4.18 6.03 1.39
N ILE A 96 5.43 5.56 1.23
CA ILE A 96 6.36 5.41 2.37
C ILE A 96 6.67 6.79 2.96
N ALA A 97 6.98 7.78 2.11
CA ALA A 97 7.28 9.13 2.56
C ALA A 97 6.13 9.73 3.38
N THR A 98 4.91 9.67 2.87
CA THR A 98 3.72 10.19 3.56
C THR A 98 3.42 9.43 4.85
N THR A 99 3.57 8.10 4.85
CA THR A 99 3.37 7.29 6.06
C THR A 99 4.38 7.64 7.15
N ILE A 100 5.66 7.75 6.81
CA ILE A 100 6.71 8.14 7.76
C ILE A 100 6.50 9.57 8.27
N ALA A 101 6.14 10.51 7.39
CA ALA A 101 5.82 11.88 7.77
C ALA A 101 4.63 11.93 8.75
N ALA A 102 3.59 11.15 8.51
CA ALA A 102 2.44 11.03 9.41
C ALA A 102 2.83 10.38 10.75
N MET A 103 3.69 9.36 10.76
CA MET A 103 4.21 8.76 11.99
C MET A 103 5.04 9.75 12.83
N VAL A 104 5.89 10.55 12.17
CA VAL A 104 6.66 11.60 12.86
C VAL A 104 5.73 12.65 13.43
N MET A 105 4.73 13.08 12.67
CA MET A 105 3.72 14.05 13.12
C MET A 105 2.91 13.50 14.30
N GLY A 106 2.47 12.23 14.22
CA GLY A 106 1.70 11.56 15.28
C GLY A 106 2.48 11.37 16.58
N ASN A 107 3.81 11.19 16.50
CA ASN A 107 4.64 10.99 17.70
C ASN A 107 5.22 12.29 18.23
N TYR A 108 5.77 13.15 17.37
CA TYR A 108 6.48 14.37 17.80
C TYR A 108 5.64 15.65 17.63
N GLY A 109 4.75 15.70 16.64
CA GLY A 109 3.88 16.84 16.39
C GLY A 109 2.71 16.89 17.37
N ARG A 110 2.18 15.74 17.76
CA ARG A 110 1.05 15.60 18.66
C ARG A 110 1.26 16.34 19.99
N SER A 111 2.41 16.17 20.63
CA SER A 111 2.75 16.84 21.89
C SER A 111 2.89 18.37 21.79
N LYS A 112 2.96 18.91 20.58
CA LYS A 112 3.09 20.36 20.31
C LYS A 112 1.76 21.00 19.87
N MET A 113 0.72 20.20 19.67
CA MET A 113 -0.61 20.68 19.29
C MET A 113 -1.28 21.41 20.47
N PRO A 114 -2.18 22.36 20.19
CA PRO A 114 -3.04 22.96 21.21
C PRO A 114 -3.87 21.91 21.96
N HIS A 115 -4.22 22.19 23.22
CA HIS A 115 -5.12 21.33 24.00
C HIS A 115 -6.47 21.20 23.25
N GLY A 116 -6.90 19.96 23.02
CA GLY A 116 -8.11 19.65 22.25
C GLY A 116 -7.90 19.43 20.76
N ALA A 117 -6.92 20.05 20.12
CA ALA A 117 -6.67 19.88 18.68
C ALA A 117 -6.35 18.43 18.32
N GLU A 118 -5.75 17.68 19.22
CA GLU A 118 -5.41 16.26 19.03
C GLU A 118 -6.66 15.42 18.75
N GLU A 119 -7.70 15.58 19.59
CA GLU A 119 -8.96 14.85 19.43
C GLU A 119 -9.67 15.22 18.10
N PHE A 120 -9.64 16.50 17.71
CA PHE A 120 -10.17 16.96 16.44
C PHE A 120 -9.41 16.39 15.25
N VAL A 121 -8.08 16.37 15.29
CA VAL A 121 -7.25 15.77 14.23
C VAL A 121 -7.54 14.28 14.09
N GLU A 122 -7.66 13.55 15.19
CA GLU A 122 -7.97 12.12 15.19
C GLU A 122 -9.35 11.85 14.60
N LYS A 123 -10.37 12.60 15.02
CA LYS A 123 -11.73 12.50 14.45
C LYS A 123 -11.77 12.85 12.97
N PHE A 124 -11.08 13.91 12.57
CA PHE A 124 -11.00 14.33 11.17
C PHE A 124 -10.40 13.24 10.30
N TRP A 125 -9.22 12.71 10.66
CA TRP A 125 -8.57 11.65 9.88
C TRP A 125 -9.34 10.34 9.91
N GLY A 126 -10.01 10.02 11.02
CA GLY A 126 -10.94 8.89 11.10
C GLY A 126 -12.07 9.03 10.09
N GLN A 127 -12.66 10.22 9.96
CA GLN A 127 -13.71 10.49 8.99
C GLN A 127 -13.21 10.45 7.55
N VAL A 128 -12.03 11.04 7.27
CA VAL A 128 -11.39 10.99 5.95
C VAL A 128 -11.11 9.54 5.54
N ALA A 129 -10.58 8.73 6.46
CA ALA A 129 -10.32 7.31 6.20
C ALA A 129 -11.61 6.54 5.91
N PHE A 130 -12.68 6.81 6.64
CA PHE A 130 -14.00 6.21 6.38
C PHE A 130 -14.53 6.57 4.99
N PHE A 131 -14.48 7.83 4.59
CA PHE A 131 -14.90 8.25 3.24
C PHE A 131 -14.03 7.65 2.15
N ALA A 132 -12.70 7.67 2.32
CA ALA A 132 -11.79 7.09 1.35
C ALA A 132 -12.06 5.60 1.15
N ASN A 133 -12.20 4.84 2.23
CA ASN A 133 -12.54 3.41 2.15
C ASN A 133 -13.89 3.19 1.48
N SER A 134 -14.92 3.98 1.81
CA SER A 134 -16.24 3.86 1.20
C SER A 134 -16.20 4.08 -0.32
N ILE A 135 -15.52 5.13 -0.78
CA ILE A 135 -15.35 5.41 -2.21
C ILE A 135 -14.63 4.27 -2.90
N ILE A 136 -13.56 3.75 -2.29
CA ILE A 136 -12.78 2.66 -2.83
C ILE A 136 -13.62 1.38 -2.98
N PHE A 137 -14.43 1.02 -1.97
CA PHE A 137 -15.30 -0.15 -2.06
C PHE A 137 -16.40 0.01 -3.11
N ILE A 138 -16.94 1.22 -3.29
CA ILE A 138 -17.88 1.52 -4.37
C ILE A 138 -17.20 1.33 -5.73
N LEU A 139 -15.99 1.85 -5.91
CA LEU A 139 -15.22 1.68 -7.15
C LEU A 139 -14.91 0.20 -7.43
N ILE A 140 -14.54 -0.57 -6.42
CA ILE A 140 -14.33 -2.02 -6.55
C ILE A 140 -15.61 -2.72 -6.96
N GLY A 141 -16.76 -2.35 -6.38
CA GLY A 141 -18.06 -2.88 -6.77
C GLY A 141 -18.41 -2.58 -8.22
N LEU A 142 -18.17 -1.36 -8.69
CA LEU A 142 -18.37 -0.98 -10.10
C LEU A 142 -17.44 -1.76 -11.03
N LEU A 143 -16.17 -1.92 -10.67
CA LEU A 143 -15.22 -2.73 -11.42
C LEU A 143 -15.63 -4.20 -11.48
N ALA A 144 -16.11 -4.76 -10.38
CA ALA A 144 -16.58 -6.14 -10.36
C ALA A 144 -17.72 -6.40 -11.35
N VAL A 145 -18.60 -5.43 -11.56
CA VAL A 145 -19.68 -5.53 -12.56
C VAL A 145 -19.16 -5.49 -14.00
N SER A 146 -18.06 -4.77 -14.25
CA SER A 146 -17.45 -4.67 -15.59
C SER A 146 -16.63 -5.91 -15.98
N LEU A 147 -16.26 -6.74 -15.01
CA LEU A 147 -15.52 -7.97 -15.27
C LEU A 147 -16.42 -9.02 -15.97
N PRO A 148 -15.90 -9.81 -16.92
CA PRO A 148 -16.63 -10.90 -17.55
C PRO A 148 -16.80 -12.09 -16.59
N LEU A 149 -17.36 -11.85 -15.41
CA LEU A 149 -17.61 -12.87 -14.38
C LEU A 149 -18.61 -13.95 -14.85
N SER A 150 -19.32 -13.71 -15.94
CA SER A 150 -20.21 -14.71 -16.57
C SER A 150 -19.45 -15.83 -17.27
N SER A 151 -18.14 -15.72 -17.45
CA SER A 151 -17.32 -16.76 -18.07
C SER A 151 -17.04 -17.88 -17.05
N PRO A 152 -17.58 -19.11 -17.23
CA PRO A 152 -17.35 -20.24 -16.31
C PRO A 152 -15.87 -20.56 -16.10
N GLN A 153 -15.04 -20.18 -17.08
CA GLN A 153 -13.59 -20.39 -17.08
C GLN A 153 -12.85 -19.61 -15.99
N LEU A 154 -13.43 -18.52 -15.45
CA LEU A 154 -12.81 -17.70 -14.39
C LEU A 154 -13.11 -18.19 -12.98
N PHE A 155 -14.25 -18.87 -12.76
CA PHE A 155 -14.65 -19.27 -11.40
C PHE A 155 -13.67 -20.25 -10.75
N ILE A 156 -13.19 -21.24 -11.49
CA ILE A 156 -12.25 -22.25 -10.98
C ILE A 156 -10.90 -21.60 -10.62
N PRO A 157 -10.24 -20.81 -11.50
CA PRO A 157 -9.02 -20.09 -11.17
C PRO A 157 -9.16 -19.11 -10.01
N ILE A 158 -10.27 -18.37 -9.92
CA ILE A 158 -10.54 -17.45 -8.79
C ILE A 158 -10.66 -18.25 -7.49
N GLY A 159 -11.42 -19.35 -7.48
CA GLY A 159 -11.56 -20.22 -6.31
C GLY A 159 -10.21 -20.78 -5.85
N ILE A 160 -9.38 -21.23 -6.79
CA ILE A 160 -8.01 -21.70 -6.51
C ILE A 160 -7.16 -20.58 -5.95
N ALA A 161 -7.19 -19.37 -6.54
CA ALA A 161 -6.43 -18.23 -6.06
C ALA A 161 -6.82 -17.86 -4.62
N VAL A 162 -8.11 -17.83 -4.31
CA VAL A 162 -8.62 -17.58 -2.96
C VAL A 162 -8.10 -18.64 -1.96
N LEU A 163 -8.15 -19.91 -2.32
CA LEU A 163 -7.65 -21.00 -1.48
C LEU A 163 -6.15 -20.91 -1.26
N ILE A 164 -5.36 -20.65 -2.31
CA ILE A 164 -3.90 -20.48 -2.22
C ILE A 164 -3.57 -19.32 -1.27
N VAL A 165 -4.29 -18.24 -1.39
CA VAL A 165 -4.10 -17.07 -0.56
C VAL A 165 -4.47 -17.32 0.89
N ALA A 166 -5.60 -18.00 1.18
CA ALA A 166 -6.01 -18.36 2.52
C ALA A 166 -4.99 -19.34 3.16
N PHE A 167 -4.54 -20.32 2.38
CA PHE A 167 -3.54 -21.30 2.82
C PHE A 167 -2.18 -20.64 3.10
N SER A 168 -1.71 -19.76 2.21
CA SER A 168 -0.47 -19.01 2.40
C SER A 168 -0.48 -18.17 3.68
N ARG A 169 -1.62 -17.58 4.02
CA ARG A 169 -1.77 -16.83 5.27
C ARG A 169 -1.74 -17.73 6.50
N ALA A 170 -2.48 -18.82 6.46
CA ALA A 170 -2.44 -19.80 7.54
C ALA A 170 -1.00 -20.26 7.78
N LEU A 171 -0.30 -20.62 6.69
CA LEU A 171 1.09 -21.06 6.74
C LEU A 171 2.06 -19.97 7.24
N SER A 172 1.76 -18.70 7.03
CA SER A 172 2.56 -17.58 7.54
C SER A 172 2.28 -17.30 9.01
N ILE A 173 1.01 -17.27 9.42
CA ILE A 173 0.61 -16.80 10.75
C ILE A 173 0.82 -17.89 11.82
N TYR A 174 0.36 -19.11 11.60
CA TYR A 174 0.41 -20.13 12.63
C TYR A 174 1.83 -20.51 13.08
N PRO A 175 2.82 -20.71 12.18
CA PRO A 175 4.18 -21.00 12.61
C PRO A 175 4.83 -19.83 13.34
N VAL A 176 4.64 -18.59 12.86
CA VAL A 176 5.21 -17.39 13.47
C VAL A 176 4.62 -17.19 14.87
N VAL A 177 3.30 -17.28 15.02
CA VAL A 177 2.65 -17.14 16.33
C VAL A 177 3.00 -18.33 17.24
N GLY A 178 3.14 -19.53 16.69
CA GLY A 178 3.61 -20.70 17.43
C GLY A 178 5.01 -20.47 18.02
N LEU A 179 5.93 -19.93 17.21
CA LEU A 179 7.28 -19.59 17.64
C LEU A 179 7.26 -18.45 18.69
N LEU A 180 6.47 -17.40 18.46
CA LEU A 180 6.33 -16.30 19.42
C LEU A 180 5.75 -16.79 20.76
N ASN A 181 4.76 -17.67 20.73
CA ASN A 181 4.16 -18.24 21.94
C ASN A 181 5.13 -19.13 22.72
N SER A 182 6.09 -19.78 22.05
CA SER A 182 7.13 -20.55 22.72
C SER A 182 8.18 -19.69 23.41
N LEU A 183 8.33 -18.42 22.96
CA LEU A 183 9.31 -17.47 23.49
C LEU A 183 8.69 -16.43 24.45
N SER A 184 7.37 -16.32 24.48
CA SER A 184 6.65 -15.29 25.25
C SER A 184 6.04 -15.83 26.53
N ALA A 185 6.14 -15.06 27.61
CA ALA A 185 5.45 -15.35 28.87
C ALA A 185 3.93 -15.22 28.78
N ASN A 186 3.42 -14.44 27.80
CA ASN A 186 2.00 -14.23 27.56
C ASN A 186 1.63 -14.77 26.16
N PRO A 187 1.20 -16.04 26.03
CA PRO A 187 0.88 -16.64 24.75
C PRO A 187 -0.39 -16.04 24.14
N ILE A 188 -0.37 -15.80 22.84
CA ILE A 188 -1.53 -15.34 22.07
C ILE A 188 -2.58 -16.46 22.01
N PRO A 189 -3.83 -16.24 22.47
CA PRO A 189 -4.90 -17.25 22.44
C PRO A 189 -5.22 -17.71 21.01
N ARG A 190 -5.65 -18.96 20.85
CA ARG A 190 -6.00 -19.53 19.55
C ARG A 190 -7.08 -18.73 18.79
N ALA A 191 -8.05 -18.18 19.52
CA ALA A 191 -9.08 -17.33 18.91
C ALA A 191 -8.50 -16.12 18.16
N TRP A 192 -7.48 -15.47 18.75
CA TRP A 192 -6.78 -14.35 18.11
C TRP A 192 -5.93 -14.80 16.91
N GLN A 193 -5.36 -16.01 16.97
CA GLN A 193 -4.62 -16.57 15.83
C GLN A 193 -5.54 -16.81 14.62
N HIS A 194 -6.75 -17.35 14.86
CA HIS A 194 -7.77 -17.51 13.82
C HIS A 194 -8.25 -16.16 13.29
N LEU A 195 -8.48 -15.18 14.17
CA LEU A 195 -8.86 -13.84 13.77
C LEU A 195 -7.78 -13.18 12.88
N LEU A 196 -6.50 -13.33 13.24
CA LEU A 196 -5.38 -12.81 12.43
C LEU A 196 -5.28 -13.54 11.07
N ALA A 197 -5.54 -14.84 11.03
CA ALA A 197 -5.50 -15.61 9.79
C ALA A 197 -6.65 -15.23 8.84
N TRP A 198 -7.86 -15.02 9.37
CA TRP A 198 -9.04 -14.66 8.58
C TRP A 198 -9.19 -13.14 8.39
N GLY A 199 -8.86 -12.33 9.39
CA GLY A 199 -9.05 -10.88 9.42
C GLY A 199 -8.12 -10.09 8.51
N SER A 200 -7.83 -10.62 7.34
CA SER A 200 -7.04 -9.93 6.35
C SER A 200 -7.88 -8.88 5.64
N LEU A 201 -7.81 -7.68 6.12
CA LEU A 201 -8.25 -6.51 5.37
C LEU A 201 -7.41 -6.43 4.08
N ARG A 202 -7.86 -7.11 3.03
CA ARG A 202 -7.34 -6.92 1.69
C ARG A 202 -8.03 -5.68 1.15
N GLY A 203 -7.33 -4.56 1.31
CA GLY A 203 -7.85 -3.27 0.90
C GLY A 203 -7.70 -3.04 -0.60
N ALA A 204 -8.15 -1.89 -1.02
CA ALA A 204 -8.04 -1.31 -2.34
C ALA A 204 -6.69 -1.43 -3.01
N LEU A 205 -5.60 -1.56 -2.25
CA LEU A 205 -4.24 -1.65 -2.78
C LEU A 205 -4.08 -2.79 -3.78
N ALA A 206 -4.70 -3.95 -3.54
CA ALA A 206 -4.62 -5.09 -4.46
C ALA A 206 -5.31 -4.79 -5.80
N VAL A 207 -6.49 -4.15 -5.77
CA VAL A 207 -7.21 -3.76 -6.99
C VAL A 207 -6.49 -2.61 -7.69
N THR A 208 -5.99 -1.63 -6.94
CA THR A 208 -5.19 -0.54 -7.52
C THR A 208 -3.95 -1.09 -8.24
N MET A 209 -3.25 -2.06 -7.66
CA MET A 209 -2.13 -2.73 -8.31
C MET A 209 -2.59 -3.49 -9.58
N ALA A 210 -3.72 -4.18 -9.53
CA ALA A 210 -4.26 -4.89 -10.68
C ALA A 210 -4.62 -3.92 -11.83
N LEU A 211 -5.16 -2.75 -11.51
CA LEU A 211 -5.50 -1.70 -12.49
C LEU A 211 -4.25 -1.05 -13.13
N LEU A 212 -3.10 -1.09 -12.48
CA LEU A 212 -1.83 -0.60 -13.05
C LEU A 212 -1.24 -1.56 -14.09
N VAL A 213 -1.74 -2.79 -14.18
CA VAL A 213 -1.30 -3.75 -15.22
C VAL A 213 -1.81 -3.26 -16.57
N PRO A 214 -0.93 -3.05 -17.58
CA PRO A 214 -1.37 -2.65 -18.91
C PRO A 214 -2.28 -3.69 -19.54
N THR A 215 -3.36 -3.25 -20.17
CA THR A 215 -4.28 -4.13 -20.93
C THR A 215 -3.61 -4.80 -22.12
N THR A 216 -2.50 -4.24 -22.58
CA THR A 216 -1.68 -4.76 -23.70
C THR A 216 -0.67 -5.82 -23.27
N LEU A 217 -0.57 -6.12 -21.97
CA LEU A 217 0.35 -7.14 -21.48
C LEU A 217 -0.11 -8.53 -21.90
N VAL A 218 0.65 -9.14 -22.79
CA VAL A 218 0.45 -10.54 -23.22
C VAL A 218 1.66 -11.34 -22.76
N PRO A 219 1.53 -12.16 -21.70
CA PRO A 219 2.64 -13.02 -21.26
C PRO A 219 3.01 -14.05 -22.32
N PRO A 220 4.30 -14.46 -22.41
CA PRO A 220 4.70 -15.53 -23.32
C PRO A 220 3.91 -16.81 -23.06
N GLY A 221 3.30 -17.40 -24.12
CA GLY A 221 2.49 -18.62 -24.02
C GLY A 221 1.05 -18.39 -23.54
N TRP A 222 0.58 -17.14 -23.50
CA TRP A 222 -0.82 -16.85 -23.16
C TRP A 222 -1.76 -17.29 -24.30
N VAL A 223 -2.61 -18.27 -24.03
CA VAL A 223 -3.51 -18.92 -25.03
C VAL A 223 -4.98 -18.72 -24.66
N HIS A 224 -5.30 -17.72 -23.82
CA HIS A 224 -6.68 -17.48 -23.37
C HIS A 224 -7.32 -16.32 -24.11
N ASP A 225 -8.63 -16.40 -24.34
CA ASP A 225 -9.44 -15.32 -24.96
C ASP A 225 -9.54 -14.07 -24.07
N LEU A 226 -9.23 -14.19 -22.79
CA LEU A 226 -9.25 -13.10 -21.81
C LEU A 226 -7.88 -12.45 -21.70
N SER A 227 -7.84 -11.13 -21.53
CA SER A 227 -6.59 -10.42 -21.31
C SER A 227 -5.97 -10.80 -19.95
N ALA A 228 -4.64 -10.77 -19.85
CA ALA A 228 -3.95 -10.99 -18.58
C ALA A 228 -4.40 -9.99 -17.51
N HIS A 229 -4.67 -8.75 -17.92
CA HIS A 229 -5.23 -7.70 -17.10
C HIS A 229 -6.55 -8.10 -16.43
N ASP A 230 -7.52 -8.61 -17.23
CA ASP A 230 -8.84 -9.00 -16.74
C ASP A 230 -8.76 -10.16 -15.74
N VAL A 231 -7.87 -11.12 -16.01
CA VAL A 231 -7.65 -12.26 -15.11
C VAL A 231 -7.02 -11.81 -13.79
N ILE A 232 -6.01 -10.95 -13.82
CA ILE A 232 -5.37 -10.42 -12.61
C ILE A 232 -6.37 -9.58 -11.80
N LEU A 233 -7.17 -8.77 -12.49
CA LEU A 233 -8.21 -7.94 -11.86
C LEU A 233 -9.31 -8.81 -11.24
N ALA A 234 -9.73 -9.88 -11.92
CA ALA A 234 -10.69 -10.84 -11.39
C ALA A 234 -10.17 -11.56 -10.14
N PHE A 235 -8.88 -11.96 -10.13
CA PHE A 235 -8.25 -12.57 -8.97
C PHE A 235 -8.15 -11.59 -7.79
N ALA A 236 -7.72 -10.34 -8.04
CA ALA A 236 -7.63 -9.33 -7.02
C ALA A 236 -9.01 -9.04 -6.40
N THR A 237 -10.03 -8.88 -7.25
CA THR A 237 -11.41 -8.64 -6.82
C THR A 237 -11.97 -9.84 -6.05
N GLY A 238 -11.81 -11.07 -6.57
CA GLY A 238 -12.25 -12.30 -5.90
C GLY A 238 -11.63 -12.48 -4.52
N CYS A 239 -10.34 -12.16 -4.37
CA CYS A 239 -9.64 -12.24 -3.08
C CYS A 239 -10.06 -11.18 -2.05
N ILE A 240 -10.74 -10.09 -2.46
CA ILE A 240 -11.24 -9.06 -1.54
C ILE A 240 -12.57 -9.48 -0.90
N PHE A 241 -13.41 -10.21 -1.63
CA PHE A 241 -14.73 -10.65 -1.16
C PHE A 241 -14.67 -11.87 -0.22
N VAL A 242 -13.50 -12.40 0.05
CA VAL A 242 -13.24 -13.53 0.95
C VAL A 242 -12.41 -13.11 2.15
#